data_0755c13854a311bb0b9491c73b570c6d
#
_entry.id   0755c13854a311bb0b9491c73b570c6d
#
_cell.length_a   1.000
_cell.length_b   1.000
_cell.length_c   1.000
_cell.angle_alpha   90.00
_cell.angle_beta   90.00
_cell.angle_gamma   90.00
#
_symmetry.space_group_name_H-M   'P 1'
#
loop_
_entity.id
_entity.type
_entity.pdbx_description
1 polymer ?
#
loop_
_entity_poly.entity_id
_entity_poly.type
_entity_poly.pdbx_seq_one_letter_code
_entity_poly.pdbx_strand_id
1 'polypeptide(L)'
;MPDQLVLGDWETLRDDATRIRFTVFVDEQKVPAAEELDDLDAVCRHALVFADGLAVATGRLAPDGRIGRMAVLASHRRKHYGAQIMRALLTEADAIGHAQTYLHAQCHALGFYEKFGFVAEGPIFDEAGIDHRTMLRPRGAR
;
A
#
# COMPACT_ATOMS: atom_id res chain seq x y z
N MET A 1 -4.90 19.14 -14.87
CA MET A 1 -4.53 19.41 -13.47
C MET A 1 -3.35 18.56 -13.06
N PRO A 2 -2.41 19.09 -12.30
CA PRO A 2 -1.30 18.27 -11.81
C PRO A 2 -1.79 17.19 -10.85
N ASP A 3 -1.08 16.08 -10.83
CA ASP A 3 -1.35 15.03 -9.87
C ASP A 3 -1.07 15.54 -8.45
N GLN A 4 -1.80 15.00 -7.48
CA GLN A 4 -1.67 15.44 -6.10
C GLN A 4 -1.57 14.24 -5.17
N LEU A 5 -0.54 14.24 -4.30
CA LEU A 5 -0.38 13.23 -3.27
C LEU A 5 -0.87 13.80 -1.94
N VAL A 6 -1.71 13.04 -1.25
CA VAL A 6 -2.27 13.43 0.05
C VAL A 6 -1.94 12.34 1.07
N LEU A 7 -1.43 12.75 2.22
CA LEU A 7 -1.16 11.85 3.34
C LEU A 7 -2.05 12.28 4.52
N GLY A 8 -2.71 11.34 5.16
CA GLY A 8 -3.62 11.69 6.23
C GLY A 8 -4.13 10.50 7.03
N ASP A 9 -5.12 10.77 7.88
CA ASP A 9 -5.74 9.74 8.72
C ASP A 9 -6.93 9.07 8.01
N TRP A 10 -7.39 7.99 8.62
CA TRP A 10 -8.49 7.20 8.03
C TRP A 10 -9.78 8.00 7.91
N GLU A 11 -10.12 8.77 8.94
CA GLU A 11 -11.36 9.53 8.93
C GLU A 11 -11.44 10.47 7.73
N THR A 12 -10.34 11.10 7.39
CA THR A 12 -10.28 12.06 6.29
C THR A 12 -10.26 11.37 4.92
N LEU A 13 -9.53 10.26 4.77
CA LEU A 13 -9.25 9.66 3.47
C LEU A 13 -10.07 8.40 3.15
N ARG A 14 -10.88 7.95 4.09
CA ARG A 14 -11.50 6.64 4.05
C ARG A 14 -12.40 6.38 2.83
N ASP A 15 -13.18 7.35 2.40
CA ASP A 15 -14.13 7.14 1.30
C ASP A 15 -13.40 6.82 0.00
N ASP A 16 -12.38 7.60 -0.34
CA ASP A 16 -11.58 7.38 -1.54
C ASP A 16 -10.74 6.11 -1.45
N ALA A 17 -10.11 5.89 -0.30
CA ALA A 17 -9.28 4.70 -0.08
C ALA A 17 -10.12 3.43 -0.19
N THR A 18 -11.29 3.40 0.43
CA THR A 18 -12.19 2.25 0.39
C THR A 18 -12.65 1.95 -1.04
N ARG A 19 -13.01 2.98 -1.78
CA ARG A 19 -13.45 2.83 -3.17
C ARG A 19 -12.36 2.19 -4.03
N ILE A 20 -11.13 2.69 -3.92
CA ILE A 20 -10.01 2.13 -4.68
C ILE A 20 -9.75 0.68 -4.28
N ARG A 21 -9.69 0.42 -2.98
CA ARG A 21 -9.36 -0.90 -2.45
C ARG A 21 -10.41 -1.94 -2.83
N PHE A 22 -11.69 -1.60 -2.75
CA PHE A 22 -12.74 -2.52 -3.15
C PHE A 22 -12.70 -2.81 -4.64
N THR A 23 -12.45 -1.79 -5.47
CA THR A 23 -12.32 -1.99 -6.91
C THR A 23 -11.17 -2.95 -7.23
N VAL A 24 -10.01 -2.78 -6.60
CA VAL A 24 -8.83 -3.60 -6.89
C VAL A 24 -8.90 -4.95 -6.19
N PHE A 25 -9.13 -4.96 -4.88
CA PHE A 25 -9.00 -6.21 -4.12
C PHE A 25 -10.26 -7.08 -4.20
N VAL A 26 -11.43 -6.48 -4.09
CA VAL A 26 -12.70 -7.23 -4.09
C VAL A 26 -13.15 -7.54 -5.50
N ASP A 27 -13.32 -6.52 -6.33
CA ASP A 27 -13.87 -6.71 -7.67
C ASP A 27 -12.88 -7.36 -8.62
N GLU A 28 -11.63 -6.91 -8.63
CA GLU A 28 -10.61 -7.40 -9.56
C GLU A 28 -9.93 -8.67 -9.06
N GLN A 29 -9.45 -8.69 -7.82
CA GLN A 29 -8.68 -9.81 -7.27
C GLN A 29 -9.53 -10.84 -6.54
N LYS A 30 -10.82 -10.59 -6.40
CA LYS A 30 -11.77 -11.52 -5.78
C LYS A 30 -11.49 -11.83 -4.31
N VAL A 31 -10.89 -10.90 -3.59
CA VAL A 31 -10.74 -10.99 -2.15
C VAL A 31 -12.12 -10.80 -1.51
N PRO A 32 -12.55 -11.66 -0.57
CA PRO A 32 -13.84 -11.45 0.10
C PRO A 32 -13.90 -10.09 0.79
N ALA A 33 -15.02 -9.39 0.64
CA ALA A 33 -15.18 -8.05 1.21
C ALA A 33 -14.91 -8.03 2.72
N ALA A 34 -15.31 -9.08 3.43
CA ALA A 34 -15.09 -9.18 4.88
C ALA A 34 -13.60 -9.25 5.25
N GLU A 35 -12.75 -9.77 4.37
CA GLU A 35 -11.30 -9.84 4.60
C GLU A 35 -10.61 -8.54 4.26
N GLU A 36 -11.20 -7.71 3.39
CA GLU A 36 -10.64 -6.41 3.02
C GLU A 36 -10.76 -5.41 4.17
N LEU A 37 -11.87 -5.44 4.90
CA LEU A 37 -12.11 -4.55 6.03
C LEU A 37 -11.41 -5.08 7.28
N ASP A 38 -10.71 -4.22 8.01
CA ASP A 38 -10.11 -4.57 9.29
C ASP A 38 -10.06 -3.35 10.22
N ASP A 39 -9.72 -3.61 11.50
CA ASP A 39 -9.70 -2.56 12.51
C ASP A 39 -8.44 -1.71 12.47
N LEU A 40 -7.45 -2.08 11.65
CA LEU A 40 -6.18 -1.34 11.59
C LEU A 40 -6.31 -0.01 10.87
N ASP A 41 -7.28 0.14 9.97
CA ASP A 41 -7.43 1.37 9.20
C ASP A 41 -7.48 2.62 10.07
N ALA A 42 -8.19 2.54 11.19
CA ALA A 42 -8.37 3.70 12.07
C ALA A 42 -7.07 4.19 12.72
N VAL A 43 -6.06 3.32 12.85
CA VAL A 43 -4.78 3.67 13.48
C VAL A 43 -3.63 3.80 12.49
N CYS A 44 -3.89 3.57 11.20
CA CYS A 44 -2.88 3.70 10.16
C CYS A 44 -2.81 5.12 9.61
N ARG A 45 -1.64 5.46 9.06
CA ARG A 45 -1.53 6.61 8.15
C ARG A 45 -1.88 6.12 6.75
N HIS A 46 -2.56 6.94 5.99
CA HIS A 46 -3.01 6.60 4.64
C HIS A 46 -2.48 7.59 3.62
N ALA A 47 -2.23 7.11 2.41
CA ALA A 47 -1.81 7.96 1.30
C ALA A 47 -2.76 7.77 0.13
N LEU A 48 -3.02 8.84 -0.59
CA LEU A 48 -3.81 8.85 -1.82
C LEU A 48 -3.08 9.64 -2.89
N VAL A 49 -3.18 9.21 -4.14
CA VAL A 49 -2.81 10.03 -5.28
C VAL A 49 -4.05 10.34 -6.09
N PHE A 50 -4.23 11.62 -6.37
CA PHE A 50 -5.30 12.11 -7.23
C PHE A 50 -4.74 12.44 -8.60
N ALA A 51 -5.41 11.96 -9.64
CA ALA A 51 -5.11 12.31 -11.03
C ALA A 51 -6.37 12.91 -11.65
N ASP A 52 -6.27 14.14 -12.15
CA ASP A 52 -7.40 14.88 -12.72
C ASP A 52 -8.60 14.95 -11.75
N GLY A 53 -8.31 15.12 -10.47
CA GLY A 53 -9.34 15.26 -9.45
C GLY A 53 -9.95 13.97 -8.95
N LEU A 54 -9.52 12.80 -9.46
CA LEU A 54 -10.00 11.49 -9.05
C LEU A 54 -8.90 10.74 -8.29
N ALA A 55 -9.22 10.21 -7.11
CA ALA A 55 -8.27 9.38 -6.38
C ALA A 55 -8.09 8.04 -7.11
N VAL A 56 -6.85 7.69 -7.46
CA VAL A 56 -6.54 6.54 -8.31
C VAL A 56 -5.59 5.54 -7.67
N ALA A 57 -4.91 5.90 -6.58
CA ALA A 57 -3.97 5.03 -5.89
C ALA A 57 -4.04 5.27 -4.39
N THR A 58 -3.75 4.23 -3.61
CA THR A 58 -3.77 4.32 -2.15
C THR A 58 -2.77 3.34 -1.54
N GLY A 59 -2.47 3.54 -0.25
CA GLY A 59 -1.67 2.64 0.56
C GLY A 59 -1.76 3.07 2.02
N ARG A 60 -1.34 2.21 2.94
CA ARG A 60 -1.37 2.53 4.36
C ARG A 60 -0.09 2.09 5.07
N LEU A 61 0.23 2.81 6.15
CA LEU A 61 1.33 2.51 7.05
C LEU A 61 0.75 2.28 8.45
N ALA A 62 0.93 1.08 8.98
CA ALA A 62 0.45 0.71 10.30
C ALA A 62 1.44 1.15 11.38
N PRO A 63 0.98 1.27 12.65
CA PRO A 63 1.85 1.71 13.76
C PRO A 63 3.07 0.83 13.99
N ASP A 64 3.03 -0.44 13.59
CA ASP A 64 4.16 -1.37 13.77
C ASP A 64 5.14 -1.36 12.61
N GLY A 65 4.95 -0.49 11.62
CA GLY A 65 5.82 -0.40 10.45
C GLY A 65 5.36 -1.20 9.24
N ARG A 66 4.22 -1.86 9.32
CA ARG A 66 3.70 -2.61 8.17
C ARG A 66 3.09 -1.67 7.14
N ILE A 67 3.55 -1.81 5.89
CA ILE A 67 2.95 -1.15 4.74
C ILE A 67 2.03 -2.15 4.05
N GLY A 68 0.83 -1.72 3.69
CA GLY A 68 -0.13 -2.60 3.06
C GLY A 68 -1.25 -1.87 2.36
N ARG A 69 -2.19 -2.66 1.88
CA ARG A 69 -3.37 -2.17 1.15
C ARG A 69 -3.00 -1.24 0.01
N MET A 70 -1.86 -1.50 -0.65
CA MET A 70 -1.44 -0.71 -1.80
C MET A 70 -2.23 -1.13 -3.02
N ALA A 71 -2.86 -0.16 -3.66
CA ALA A 71 -3.71 -0.42 -4.81
C ALA A 71 -3.67 0.75 -5.78
N VAL A 72 -3.65 0.43 -7.07
CA VAL A 72 -3.75 1.42 -8.16
C VAL A 72 -4.86 0.95 -9.09
N LEU A 73 -5.78 1.85 -9.44
CA LEU A 73 -6.84 1.53 -10.39
C LEU A 73 -6.23 1.07 -11.72
N ALA A 74 -6.84 0.06 -12.36
CA ALA A 74 -6.32 -0.55 -13.57
C ALA A 74 -6.03 0.47 -14.67
N SER A 75 -6.90 1.47 -14.80
CA SER A 75 -6.75 2.52 -15.82
C SER A 75 -5.53 3.42 -15.62
N HIS A 76 -4.93 3.39 -14.44
CA HIS A 76 -3.83 4.27 -14.06
C HIS A 76 -2.55 3.51 -13.68
N ARG A 77 -2.48 2.22 -13.97
CA ARG A 77 -1.26 1.42 -13.75
C ARG A 77 -0.18 1.79 -14.75
N ARG A 78 1.09 1.48 -14.39
CA ARG A 78 2.28 1.75 -15.21
C ARG A 78 2.55 3.24 -15.42
N LYS A 79 2.05 4.08 -14.50
CA LYS A 79 2.26 5.53 -14.52
C LYS A 79 2.95 6.01 -13.24
N HIS A 80 3.60 5.09 -12.51
CA HIS A 80 4.40 5.36 -11.30
C HIS A 80 3.59 5.84 -10.09
N TYR A 81 2.27 5.68 -10.08
CA TYR A 81 1.46 6.09 -8.93
C TYR A 81 1.74 5.20 -7.71
N GLY A 82 1.90 3.89 -7.92
CA GLY A 82 2.29 2.99 -6.83
C GLY A 82 3.63 3.39 -6.21
N ALA A 83 4.59 3.80 -7.03
CA ALA A 83 5.88 4.27 -6.56
C ALA A 83 5.75 5.55 -5.73
N GLN A 84 4.87 6.47 -6.14
CA GLN A 84 4.62 7.70 -5.37
C GLN A 84 4.03 7.38 -4.00
N ILE A 85 3.06 6.46 -3.94
CA ILE A 85 2.49 6.00 -2.67
C ILE A 85 3.57 5.38 -1.78
N MET A 86 4.38 4.49 -2.33
CA MET A 86 5.44 3.83 -1.55
C MET A 86 6.43 4.84 -0.99
N ARG A 87 6.91 5.79 -1.80
CA ARG A 87 7.84 6.81 -1.33
C ARG A 87 7.25 7.67 -0.22
N ALA A 88 5.96 8.02 -0.34
CA ALA A 88 5.29 8.82 0.69
C ALA A 88 5.20 8.05 2.01
N LEU A 89 4.84 6.76 1.96
CA LEU A 89 4.73 5.95 3.17
C LEU A 89 6.10 5.69 3.81
N LEU A 90 7.15 5.50 3.01
CA LEU A 90 8.50 5.33 3.54
C LEU A 90 9.02 6.62 4.18
N THR A 91 8.74 7.77 3.59
CA THR A 91 9.09 9.07 4.17
C THR A 91 8.38 9.26 5.50
N GLU A 92 7.10 8.90 5.57
CA GLU A 92 6.32 8.98 6.81
C GLU A 92 6.88 8.02 7.87
N ALA A 93 7.24 6.80 7.48
CA ALA A 93 7.82 5.84 8.41
C ALA A 93 9.14 6.35 9.00
N ASP A 94 9.99 6.97 8.17
CA ASP A 94 11.23 7.56 8.64
C ASP A 94 10.96 8.72 9.62
N ALA A 95 9.99 9.57 9.32
CA ALA A 95 9.63 10.70 10.16
C ALA A 95 9.08 10.27 11.53
N ILE A 96 8.32 9.16 11.55
CA ILE A 96 7.80 8.59 12.80
C ILE A 96 8.91 7.91 13.61
N GLY A 97 9.97 7.42 12.94
CA GLY A 97 11.12 6.82 13.63
C GLY A 97 11.18 5.30 13.55
N HIS A 98 10.49 4.68 12.58
CA HIS A 98 10.57 3.24 12.39
C HIS A 98 11.99 2.81 11.99
N ALA A 99 12.57 1.85 12.71
CA ALA A 99 13.88 1.28 12.37
C ALA A 99 13.80 0.42 11.10
N GLN A 100 12.65 -0.17 10.84
CA GLN A 100 12.39 -0.94 9.62
C GLN A 100 10.92 -0.90 9.27
N THR A 101 10.63 -1.15 8.00
CA THR A 101 9.27 -1.37 7.51
C THR A 101 9.18 -2.78 6.98
N TYR A 102 7.97 -3.32 6.90
CA TYR A 102 7.75 -4.63 6.33
C TYR A 102 6.40 -4.69 5.62
N LEU A 103 6.25 -5.68 4.77
CA LEU A 103 4.99 -5.89 4.06
C LEU A 103 4.84 -7.36 3.66
N HIS A 104 3.62 -7.72 3.32
CA HIS A 104 3.30 -9.00 2.70
C HIS A 104 3.07 -8.74 1.23
N ALA A 105 4.04 -9.09 0.40
CA ALA A 105 3.99 -8.83 -1.03
C ALA A 105 3.35 -10.00 -1.77
N GLN A 106 2.41 -9.70 -2.65
CA GLN A 106 1.94 -10.70 -3.60
C GLN A 106 3.14 -11.13 -4.45
N CYS A 107 3.29 -12.44 -4.69
CA CYS A 107 4.51 -12.96 -5.31
C CYS A 107 4.79 -12.36 -6.70
N HIS A 108 3.75 -12.02 -7.45
CA HIS A 108 3.94 -11.38 -8.76
C HIS A 108 4.43 -9.93 -8.69
N ALA A 109 4.46 -9.34 -7.48
CA ALA A 109 4.84 -7.94 -7.28
C ALA A 109 6.17 -7.77 -6.55
N LEU A 110 6.90 -8.87 -6.27
CA LEU A 110 8.18 -8.80 -5.53
C LEU A 110 9.16 -7.81 -6.16
N GLY A 111 9.28 -7.83 -7.48
CA GLY A 111 10.21 -6.94 -8.20
C GLY A 111 9.92 -5.46 -8.00
N PHE A 112 8.65 -5.11 -7.86
CA PHE A 112 8.27 -3.72 -7.58
C PHE A 112 8.84 -3.26 -6.24
N TYR A 113 8.68 -4.08 -5.20
CA TYR A 113 9.13 -3.71 -3.85
C TYR A 113 10.64 -3.76 -3.71
N GLU A 114 11.31 -4.66 -4.44
CA GLU A 114 12.78 -4.75 -4.41
C GLU A 114 13.42 -3.43 -4.84
N LYS A 115 12.79 -2.68 -5.72
CA LYS A 115 13.30 -1.37 -6.17
C LYS A 115 13.39 -0.35 -5.04
N PHE A 116 12.65 -0.57 -3.94
CA PHE A 116 12.66 0.34 -2.78
C PHE A 116 13.52 -0.19 -1.64
N GLY A 117 14.26 -1.27 -1.86
CA GLY A 117 15.15 -1.82 -0.85
C GLY A 117 14.53 -2.92 0.01
N PHE A 118 13.35 -3.39 -0.34
CA PHE A 118 12.74 -4.53 0.36
C PHE A 118 13.39 -5.83 -0.08
N VAL A 119 13.60 -6.74 0.88
CA VAL A 119 14.18 -8.06 0.64
C VAL A 119 13.19 -9.11 1.12
N ALA A 120 12.91 -10.09 0.27
CA ALA A 120 11.99 -11.18 0.62
C ALA A 120 12.62 -12.10 1.65
N GLU A 121 11.80 -12.57 2.60
CA GLU A 121 12.24 -13.40 3.70
C GLU A 121 11.17 -14.44 4.02
N GLY A 122 11.62 -15.67 4.31
CA GLY A 122 10.72 -16.74 4.68
C GLY A 122 10.01 -17.39 3.49
N PRO A 123 9.13 -18.35 3.78
CA PRO A 123 8.46 -19.11 2.71
C PRO A 123 7.32 -18.34 2.07
N ILE A 124 6.87 -18.84 0.92
CA ILE A 124 5.61 -18.39 0.32
C ILE A 124 4.47 -18.85 1.23
N PHE A 125 3.49 -17.97 1.44
CA PHE A 125 2.29 -18.30 2.21
C PHE A 125 1.05 -17.78 1.49
N ASP A 126 -0.10 -18.37 1.80
CA ASP A 126 -1.37 -17.92 1.24
C ASP A 126 -1.97 -16.81 2.10
N GLU A 127 -2.46 -15.75 1.45
CA GLU A 127 -3.22 -14.70 2.10
C GLU A 127 -4.36 -14.31 1.16
N ALA A 128 -5.58 -14.51 1.60
CA ALA A 128 -6.79 -14.24 0.80
C ALA A 128 -6.78 -14.98 -0.55
N GLY A 129 -6.21 -16.19 -0.61
CA GLY A 129 -6.15 -17.00 -1.82
C GLY A 129 -5.05 -16.63 -2.79
N ILE A 130 -4.12 -15.77 -2.40
CA ILE A 130 -3.04 -15.30 -3.26
C ILE A 130 -1.70 -15.61 -2.58
N ASP A 131 -0.73 -16.09 -3.37
CA ASP A 131 0.62 -16.36 -2.86
C ASP A 131 1.33 -15.06 -2.50
N HIS A 132 1.88 -15.03 -1.27
CA HIS A 132 2.59 -13.87 -0.73
C HIS A 132 3.93 -14.27 -0.14
N ARG A 133 4.82 -13.30 0.01
CA ARG A 133 6.04 -13.42 0.83
C ARG A 133 6.19 -12.17 1.70
N THR A 134 6.72 -12.37 2.90
CA THR A 134 7.12 -11.25 3.75
C THR A 134 8.35 -10.58 3.16
N MET A 135 8.37 -9.25 3.14
CA MET A 135 9.53 -8.47 2.74
C MET A 135 9.88 -7.47 3.83
N LEU A 136 11.17 -7.28 4.06
CA LEU A 136 11.68 -6.36 5.07
C LEU A 136 12.56 -5.30 4.43
N ARG A 137 12.49 -4.08 4.97
CA ARG A 137 13.33 -2.96 4.53
C ARG A 137 13.84 -2.21 5.75
N PRO A 138 15.16 -2.25 6.04
CA PRO A 138 15.73 -1.41 7.11
C PRO A 138 15.67 0.06 6.69
N ARG A 139 15.58 0.95 7.67
CA ARG A 139 15.52 2.39 7.43
C ARG A 139 16.74 2.83 6.60
N GLY A 140 16.49 3.63 5.56
CA GLY A 140 17.54 4.13 4.69
C GLY A 140 18.02 3.17 3.63
N ALA A 141 17.44 1.98 3.50
CA ALA A 141 17.79 1.03 2.44
C ALA A 141 17.39 1.56 1.07
N ARG A 142 18.13 1.12 0.05
CA ARG A 142 17.91 1.52 -1.34
C ARG A 142 17.76 0.33 -2.25
#